data_ff294ebc0439ed5701595686b50d379e
#
_entry.id   ff294ebc0439ed5701595686b50d379e
#
_cell.length_a   1.000
_cell.length_b   1.000
_cell.length_c   1.000
_cell.angle_alpha   90.00
_cell.angle_beta   90.00
_cell.angle_gamma   90.00
#
_symmetry.space_group_name_H-M   'P 1'
#
loop_
_entity.id
_entity.type
_entity.pdbx_description
1 polymer ?
#
loop_
_entity_poly.entity_id
_entity_poly.type
_entity_poly.pdbx_seq_one_letter_code
_entity_poly.pdbx_strand_id
1 'polypeptide(L)'
;MIFCQRDFLMNSISTQLQLVQDRIAQACQVSQRTPNSVELIAVSKTQPATYVKLAFEAGQRHFGENYVQEAIEKIIALQDIKSHIQWHFIGPLQSNKTLAVAESFDWVQSVDRLKIAQRLSQQRPSHLPDLQVLVQVNMSGENSKSGTHPSEAEALCKAITKLPHVKLRGLMSIPEAGNVATAHQKLRELFNSIQSLLPQDDALHFDTISMGMSEDLEQAIAAGSTMVRVGTAIFGSRTAKEVKLE
;
A
#
# COMPACT_ATOMS: atom_id res chain seq x y z
N MET A 1 16.05 33.13 -1.11
CA MET A 1 15.12 32.56 -0.09
C MET A 1 14.50 31.22 -0.49
N ILE A 2 14.07 31.03 -1.74
CA ILE A 2 13.40 29.77 -2.21
C ILE A 2 14.36 28.55 -2.19
N PHE A 3 15.61 28.71 -2.54
CA PHE A 3 16.60 27.61 -2.51
C PHE A 3 16.84 27.05 -1.09
N CYS A 4 16.94 27.90 -0.09
CA CYS A 4 17.16 27.48 1.30
C CYS A 4 15.98 26.66 1.88
N GLN A 5 14.76 26.95 1.49
CA GLN A 5 13.57 26.25 1.98
C GLN A 5 13.44 24.84 1.34
N ARG A 6 13.78 24.71 0.04
CA ARG A 6 13.79 23.40 -0.64
C ARG A 6 14.86 22.47 -0.05
N ASP A 7 16.05 22.98 0.18
CA ASP A 7 17.16 22.20 0.75
C ASP A 7 16.84 21.75 2.18
N PHE A 8 16.20 22.60 2.97
CA PHE A 8 15.73 22.25 4.32
C PHE A 8 14.67 21.13 4.31
N LEU A 9 13.67 21.23 3.43
CA LEU A 9 12.63 20.21 3.28
C LEU A 9 13.18 18.90 2.73
N MET A 10 14.09 18.95 1.76
CA MET A 10 14.76 17.79 1.20
C MET A 10 15.57 17.05 2.28
N ASN A 11 16.36 17.76 3.06
CA ASN A 11 17.13 17.19 4.16
C ASN A 11 16.21 16.60 5.23
N SER A 12 15.07 17.24 5.53
CA SER A 12 14.08 16.74 6.49
C SER A 12 13.44 15.43 5.99
N ILE A 13 12.93 15.38 4.77
CA ILE A 13 12.26 14.17 4.20
C ILE A 13 13.28 13.03 4.05
N SER A 14 14.49 13.31 3.55
CA SER A 14 15.54 12.32 3.40
C SER A 14 15.94 11.72 4.75
N THR A 15 16.12 12.56 5.78
CA THR A 15 16.44 12.11 7.14
C THR A 15 15.33 11.25 7.74
N GLN A 16 14.05 11.68 7.60
CA GLN A 16 12.93 10.91 8.12
C GLN A 16 12.77 9.57 7.38
N LEU A 17 12.95 9.57 6.07
CA LEU A 17 12.94 8.35 5.27
C LEU A 17 14.01 7.36 5.74
N GLN A 18 15.24 7.84 5.96
CA GLN A 18 16.33 7.01 6.46
C GLN A 18 16.03 6.44 7.86
N LEU A 19 15.49 7.25 8.78
CA LEU A 19 15.09 6.79 10.11
C LEU A 19 14.03 5.68 10.05
N VAL A 20 13.06 5.78 9.12
CA VAL A 20 12.06 4.73 8.92
C VAL A 20 12.70 3.47 8.33
N GLN A 21 13.62 3.60 7.37
CA GLN A 21 14.34 2.47 6.79
C GLN A 21 15.22 1.77 7.83
N ASP A 22 15.89 2.51 8.69
CA ASP A 22 16.69 1.96 9.79
C ASP A 22 15.82 1.18 10.79
N ARG A 23 14.62 1.69 11.11
CA ARG A 23 13.63 0.96 11.94
C ARG A 23 13.21 -0.35 11.29
N ILE A 24 12.93 -0.35 9.99
CA ILE A 24 12.57 -1.57 9.23
C ILE A 24 13.73 -2.57 9.27
N ALA A 25 14.95 -2.12 8.99
CA ALA A 25 16.15 -2.96 9.01
C ALA A 25 16.38 -3.59 10.39
N GLN A 26 16.28 -2.79 11.45
CA GLN A 26 16.39 -3.26 12.83
C GLN A 26 15.30 -4.27 13.19
N ALA A 27 14.05 -4.01 12.82
CA ALA A 27 12.94 -4.94 13.05
C ALA A 27 13.13 -6.27 12.30
N CYS A 28 13.64 -6.23 11.06
CA CYS A 28 14.02 -7.43 10.31
C CYS A 28 15.12 -8.22 11.04
N GLN A 29 16.17 -7.55 11.51
CA GLN A 29 17.26 -8.18 12.25
C GLN A 29 16.76 -8.86 13.54
N VAL A 30 15.96 -8.16 14.35
CA VAL A 30 15.40 -8.69 15.59
C VAL A 30 14.50 -9.90 15.32
N SER A 31 13.75 -9.87 14.21
CA SER A 31 12.86 -10.95 13.79
C SER A 31 13.57 -12.06 12.99
N GLN A 32 14.90 -12.04 12.88
CA GLN A 32 15.72 -12.99 12.12
C GLN A 32 15.28 -13.12 10.65
N ARG A 33 14.83 -12.02 10.06
CA ARG A 33 14.42 -11.93 8.66
C ARG A 33 15.55 -11.40 7.79
N THR A 34 15.52 -11.79 6.52
CA THR A 34 16.46 -11.27 5.52
C THR A 34 16.37 -9.74 5.43
N PRO A 35 17.51 -9.02 5.44
CA PRO A 35 17.52 -7.59 5.12
C PRO A 35 16.81 -7.33 3.79
N ASN A 36 16.08 -6.22 3.69
CA ASN A 36 15.29 -5.83 2.52
C ASN A 36 14.11 -6.78 2.16
N SER A 37 13.70 -7.65 3.10
CA SER A 37 12.51 -8.50 2.90
C SER A 37 11.19 -7.77 3.15
N VAL A 38 11.24 -6.49 3.45
CA VAL A 38 10.09 -5.63 3.74
C VAL A 38 10.17 -4.36 2.91
N GLU A 39 9.16 -4.14 2.08
CA GLU A 39 9.03 -2.95 1.25
C GLU A 39 8.37 -1.81 2.03
N LEU A 40 8.92 -0.61 1.94
CA LEU A 40 8.35 0.59 2.51
C LEU A 40 7.44 1.29 1.48
N ILE A 41 6.15 1.42 1.82
CA ILE A 41 5.21 2.26 1.10
C ILE A 41 5.15 3.63 1.78
N ALA A 42 5.70 4.66 1.14
CA ALA A 42 5.60 6.03 1.62
C ALA A 42 4.20 6.58 1.34
N VAL A 43 3.38 6.75 2.37
CA VAL A 43 1.98 7.17 2.24
C VAL A 43 1.93 8.69 2.10
N SER A 44 1.73 9.15 0.86
CA SER A 44 1.78 10.56 0.46
C SER A 44 0.40 11.25 0.33
N LYS A 45 -0.66 10.58 0.80
CA LYS A 45 -2.01 11.20 0.82
C LYS A 45 -1.99 12.55 1.54
N THR A 46 -2.69 13.53 0.98
CA THR A 46 -2.77 14.92 1.47
C THR A 46 -1.45 15.71 1.44
N GLN A 47 -0.40 15.14 0.88
CA GLN A 47 0.88 15.82 0.69
C GLN A 47 1.02 16.32 -0.76
N PRO A 48 1.73 17.42 -1.01
CA PRO A 48 1.92 17.95 -2.36
C PRO A 48 2.86 17.05 -3.19
N ALA A 49 2.73 17.08 -4.52
CA ALA A 49 3.59 16.33 -5.43
C ALA A 49 5.09 16.62 -5.25
N THR A 50 5.43 17.83 -4.80
CA THR A 50 6.82 18.21 -4.49
C THR A 50 7.43 17.35 -3.38
N TYR A 51 6.64 16.91 -2.37
CA TYR A 51 7.12 16.03 -1.29
C TYR A 51 7.37 14.60 -1.81
N VAL A 52 6.53 14.12 -2.73
CA VAL A 52 6.76 12.85 -3.43
C VAL A 52 8.06 12.92 -4.22
N LYS A 53 8.29 14.03 -4.94
CA LYS A 53 9.54 14.24 -5.70
C LYS A 53 10.76 14.25 -4.80
N LEU A 54 10.73 14.93 -3.66
CA LEU A 54 11.83 14.95 -2.70
C LEU A 54 12.10 13.56 -2.10
N ALA A 55 11.07 12.79 -1.76
CA ALA A 55 11.23 11.42 -1.30
C ALA A 55 11.77 10.50 -2.39
N PHE A 56 11.36 10.70 -3.65
CA PHE A 56 11.91 9.99 -4.81
C PHE A 56 13.40 10.31 -5.02
N GLU A 57 13.80 11.57 -4.94
CA GLU A 57 15.20 12.01 -5.01
C GLU A 57 16.04 11.40 -3.86
N ALA A 58 15.43 11.16 -2.69
CA ALA A 58 16.02 10.45 -1.56
C ALA A 58 16.00 8.91 -1.68
N GLY A 59 15.57 8.35 -2.83
CA GLY A 59 15.62 6.92 -3.12
C GLY A 59 14.31 6.15 -2.96
N GLN A 60 13.22 6.78 -2.50
CA GLN A 60 11.93 6.11 -2.37
C GLN A 60 11.30 5.83 -3.75
N ARG A 61 10.69 4.64 -3.90
CA ARG A 61 10.08 4.21 -5.18
C ARG A 61 8.61 3.82 -5.04
N HIS A 62 8.15 3.41 -3.89
CA HIS A 62 6.79 2.94 -3.64
C HIS A 62 5.98 3.98 -2.86
N PHE A 63 4.91 4.52 -3.46
CA PHE A 63 4.08 5.55 -2.87
C PHE A 63 2.63 5.11 -2.73
N GLY A 64 2.02 5.41 -1.58
CA GLY A 64 0.65 5.02 -1.25
C GLY A 64 -0.32 6.21 -1.22
N GLU A 65 -1.45 6.08 -1.92
CA GLU A 65 -2.49 7.09 -2.02
C GLU A 65 -3.87 6.55 -1.62
N ASN A 66 -4.67 7.41 -0.99
CA ASN A 66 -6.01 7.04 -0.55
C ASN A 66 -7.13 7.67 -1.39
N TYR A 67 -6.85 8.75 -2.10
CA TYR A 67 -7.84 9.56 -2.81
C TYR A 67 -7.51 9.57 -4.31
N VAL A 68 -8.42 9.01 -5.12
CA VAL A 68 -8.17 8.79 -6.55
C VAL A 68 -7.86 10.08 -7.29
N GLN A 69 -8.65 11.14 -7.08
CA GLN A 69 -8.47 12.40 -7.80
C GLN A 69 -7.14 13.06 -7.46
N GLU A 70 -6.82 13.17 -6.17
CA GLU A 70 -5.56 13.72 -5.68
C GLU A 70 -4.35 12.95 -6.22
N ALA A 71 -4.44 11.62 -6.25
CA ALA A 71 -3.36 10.76 -6.76
C ALA A 71 -3.13 10.99 -8.26
N ILE A 72 -4.19 11.08 -9.06
CA ILE A 72 -4.07 11.32 -10.51
C ILE A 72 -3.39 12.67 -10.77
N GLU A 73 -3.78 13.72 -10.04
CA GLU A 73 -3.15 15.04 -10.15
C GLU A 73 -1.65 14.97 -9.84
N LYS A 74 -1.24 14.21 -8.81
CA LYS A 74 0.18 13.98 -8.48
C LYS A 74 0.90 13.18 -9.56
N ILE A 75 0.30 12.09 -10.05
CA ILE A 75 0.88 11.25 -11.11
C ILE A 75 1.13 12.09 -12.38
N ILE A 76 0.18 12.97 -12.74
CA ILE A 76 0.34 13.89 -13.87
C ILE A 76 1.45 14.91 -13.60
N ALA A 77 1.49 15.50 -12.41
CA ALA A 77 2.52 16.48 -12.03
C ALA A 77 3.94 15.88 -11.96
N LEU A 78 4.05 14.56 -11.83
CA LEU A 78 5.30 13.80 -11.74
C LEU A 78 5.55 12.92 -12.97
N GLN A 79 5.03 13.30 -14.12
CA GLN A 79 5.11 12.52 -15.36
C GLN A 79 6.57 12.25 -15.79
N ASP A 80 7.48 13.15 -15.47
CA ASP A 80 8.93 13.04 -15.72
C ASP A 80 9.60 11.87 -15.01
N ILE A 81 9.07 11.44 -13.88
CA ILE A 81 9.59 10.33 -13.05
C ILE A 81 8.60 9.18 -12.88
N LYS A 82 7.43 9.24 -13.51
CA LYS A 82 6.35 8.26 -13.35
C LYS A 82 6.80 6.82 -13.57
N SER A 83 7.62 6.56 -14.58
CA SER A 83 8.11 5.20 -14.91
C SER A 83 9.04 4.59 -13.85
N HIS A 84 9.52 5.40 -12.91
CA HIS A 84 10.41 4.99 -11.83
C HIS A 84 9.70 4.88 -10.48
N ILE A 85 8.39 5.14 -10.44
CA ILE A 85 7.56 5.08 -9.24
C ILE A 85 6.56 3.94 -9.38
N GLN A 86 6.37 3.19 -8.30
CA GLN A 86 5.28 2.24 -8.11
C GLN A 86 4.17 2.91 -7.29
N TRP A 87 3.03 3.13 -7.93
CA TRP A 87 1.88 3.76 -7.29
C TRP A 87 0.94 2.73 -6.70
N HIS A 88 0.69 2.83 -5.39
CA HIS A 88 -0.20 1.95 -4.64
C HIS A 88 -1.48 2.69 -4.24
N PHE A 89 -2.62 2.21 -4.71
CA PHE A 89 -3.90 2.64 -4.17
C PHE A 89 -4.21 1.83 -2.91
N ILE A 90 -4.33 2.52 -1.78
CA ILE A 90 -4.50 1.90 -0.46
C ILE A 90 -5.77 2.38 0.28
N GLY A 91 -6.55 3.28 -0.32
CA GLY A 91 -7.82 3.77 0.21
C GLY A 91 -9.02 2.92 -0.21
N PRO A 92 -10.20 3.14 0.38
CA PRO A 92 -11.41 2.44 -0.03
C PRO A 92 -11.79 2.78 -1.48
N LEU A 93 -12.00 1.74 -2.31
CA LEU A 93 -12.24 1.91 -3.74
C LEU A 93 -13.73 1.82 -4.09
N GLN A 94 -14.30 2.93 -4.53
CA GLN A 94 -15.65 2.99 -5.06
C GLN A 94 -15.70 2.46 -6.50
N SER A 95 -16.79 1.77 -6.87
CA SER A 95 -16.94 1.14 -8.19
C SER A 95 -16.88 2.14 -9.36
N ASN A 96 -17.29 3.38 -9.18
CA ASN A 96 -17.23 4.43 -10.20
C ASN A 96 -15.83 5.02 -10.40
N LYS A 97 -14.86 4.67 -9.56
CA LYS A 97 -13.46 5.14 -9.62
C LYS A 97 -12.49 4.07 -10.14
N THR A 98 -12.98 2.84 -10.38
CA THR A 98 -12.11 1.72 -10.77
C THR A 98 -11.40 1.93 -12.11
N LEU A 99 -12.00 2.61 -13.09
CA LEU A 99 -11.36 2.91 -14.38
C LEU A 99 -10.10 3.75 -14.17
N ALA A 100 -10.23 4.88 -13.50
CA ALA A 100 -9.12 5.79 -13.26
C ALA A 100 -7.98 5.12 -12.46
N VAL A 101 -8.32 4.23 -11.52
CA VAL A 101 -7.33 3.45 -10.76
C VAL A 101 -6.66 2.40 -11.65
N ALA A 102 -7.42 1.66 -12.48
CA ALA A 102 -6.88 0.66 -13.37
C ALA A 102 -5.91 1.23 -14.41
N GLU A 103 -6.10 2.48 -14.84
CA GLU A 103 -5.25 3.16 -15.82
C GLU A 103 -3.99 3.81 -15.20
N SER A 104 -4.02 4.14 -13.91
CA SER A 104 -3.01 5.03 -13.31
C SER A 104 -2.11 4.37 -12.27
N PHE A 105 -2.54 3.29 -11.64
CA PHE A 105 -1.82 2.65 -10.54
C PHE A 105 -1.17 1.32 -10.96
N ASP A 106 -0.14 0.94 -10.21
CA ASP A 106 0.55 -0.35 -10.37
C ASP A 106 0.01 -1.38 -9.37
N TRP A 107 -0.46 -0.92 -8.22
CA TRP A 107 -1.00 -1.75 -7.14
C TRP A 107 -2.34 -1.23 -6.63
N VAL A 108 -3.24 -2.15 -6.27
CA VAL A 108 -4.46 -1.87 -5.50
C VAL A 108 -4.49 -2.80 -4.30
N GLN A 109 -4.33 -2.24 -3.10
CA GLN A 109 -4.26 -3.03 -1.87
C GLN A 109 -5.60 -3.16 -1.14
N SER A 110 -6.66 -2.56 -1.66
CA SER A 110 -7.96 -2.42 -1.00
C SER A 110 -9.11 -3.14 -1.72
N VAL A 111 -8.81 -4.28 -2.36
CA VAL A 111 -9.86 -5.09 -2.99
C VAL A 111 -10.63 -5.87 -1.93
N ASP A 112 -11.88 -5.51 -1.69
CA ASP A 112 -12.73 -6.06 -0.64
C ASP A 112 -13.88 -6.94 -1.15
N ARG A 113 -14.12 -6.99 -2.46
CA ARG A 113 -15.19 -7.76 -3.10
C ARG A 113 -14.92 -8.04 -4.58
N LEU A 114 -15.45 -9.13 -5.06
CA LEU A 114 -15.22 -9.61 -6.45
C LEU A 114 -15.60 -8.57 -7.51
N LYS A 115 -16.68 -7.82 -7.32
CA LYS A 115 -17.11 -6.77 -8.27
C LYS A 115 -16.02 -5.72 -8.52
N ILE A 116 -15.25 -5.34 -7.51
CA ILE A 116 -14.13 -4.40 -7.67
C ILE A 116 -13.02 -5.03 -8.50
N ALA A 117 -12.61 -6.27 -8.18
CA ALA A 117 -11.59 -6.98 -8.92
C ALA A 117 -11.96 -7.17 -10.40
N GLN A 118 -13.21 -7.56 -10.68
CA GLN A 118 -13.72 -7.72 -12.04
C GLN A 118 -13.66 -6.41 -12.84
N ARG A 119 -14.06 -5.29 -12.22
CA ARG A 119 -14.00 -3.99 -12.88
C ARG A 119 -12.55 -3.55 -13.16
N LEU A 120 -11.65 -3.73 -12.21
CA LEU A 120 -10.22 -3.45 -12.39
C LEU A 120 -9.64 -4.28 -13.54
N SER A 121 -9.93 -5.58 -13.57
CA SER A 121 -9.54 -6.52 -14.63
C SER A 121 -10.04 -6.10 -16.01
N GLN A 122 -11.34 -5.80 -16.13
CA GLN A 122 -11.97 -5.39 -17.40
C GLN A 122 -11.48 -4.02 -17.89
N GLN A 123 -11.07 -3.15 -16.99
CA GLN A 123 -10.70 -1.76 -17.27
C GLN A 123 -9.19 -1.54 -17.36
N ARG A 124 -8.37 -2.55 -17.00
CA ARG A 124 -6.90 -2.46 -17.16
C ARG A 124 -6.54 -2.44 -18.63
N PRO A 125 -5.86 -1.40 -19.12
CA PRO A 125 -5.41 -1.34 -20.51
C PRO A 125 -4.44 -2.47 -20.84
N SER A 126 -4.62 -3.15 -21.97
CA SER A 126 -3.80 -4.30 -22.38
C SER A 126 -2.32 -3.99 -22.65
N HIS A 127 -1.98 -2.70 -22.85
CA HIS A 127 -0.59 -2.27 -23.02
C HIS A 127 0.14 -2.02 -21.69
N LEU A 128 -0.57 -2.03 -20.57
CA LEU A 128 0.03 -1.92 -19.24
C LEU A 128 0.28 -3.31 -18.65
N PRO A 129 1.29 -3.47 -17.78
CA PRO A 129 1.47 -4.69 -17.00
C PRO A 129 0.23 -5.01 -16.17
N ASP A 130 0.05 -6.29 -15.81
CA ASP A 130 -1.04 -6.71 -14.92
C ASP A 130 -1.04 -5.89 -13.64
N LEU A 131 -2.24 -5.42 -13.24
CA LEU A 131 -2.43 -4.67 -12.01
C LEU A 131 -2.24 -5.59 -10.81
N GLN A 132 -1.27 -5.28 -9.94
CA GLN A 132 -1.02 -6.05 -8.73
C GLN A 132 -2.13 -5.77 -7.71
N VAL A 133 -2.77 -6.81 -7.17
CA VAL A 133 -3.89 -6.63 -6.25
C VAL A 133 -3.68 -7.40 -4.95
N LEU A 134 -4.07 -6.79 -3.83
CA LEU A 134 -4.20 -7.42 -2.53
C LEU A 134 -5.67 -7.43 -2.10
N VAL A 135 -6.09 -8.52 -1.48
CA VAL A 135 -7.40 -8.59 -0.83
C VAL A 135 -7.30 -7.92 0.54
N GLN A 136 -8.10 -6.89 0.73
CA GLN A 136 -8.23 -6.25 2.05
C GLN A 136 -9.13 -7.09 2.94
N VAL A 137 -8.62 -7.51 4.10
CA VAL A 137 -9.34 -8.32 5.08
C VAL A 137 -9.63 -7.49 6.34
N ASN A 138 -10.89 -7.51 6.78
CA ASN A 138 -11.32 -6.88 8.02
C ASN A 138 -11.04 -7.82 9.21
N MET A 139 -9.91 -7.60 9.87
CA MET A 139 -9.48 -8.41 11.01
C MET A 139 -10.11 -8.01 12.35
N SER A 140 -10.83 -6.86 12.41
CA SER A 140 -11.50 -6.40 13.63
C SER A 140 -12.88 -7.02 13.85
N GLY A 141 -13.51 -7.52 12.78
CA GLY A 141 -14.89 -8.04 12.82
C GLY A 141 -15.99 -6.96 12.90
N GLU A 142 -15.62 -5.67 12.88
CA GLU A 142 -16.60 -4.58 12.87
C GLU A 142 -17.14 -4.35 11.47
N ASN A 143 -18.47 -4.39 11.31
CA ASN A 143 -19.14 -4.17 10.02
C ASN A 143 -18.93 -2.74 9.44
N SER A 144 -18.49 -1.79 10.25
CA SER A 144 -18.20 -0.41 9.82
C SER A 144 -16.88 -0.25 9.09
N LYS A 145 -15.98 -1.26 9.17
CA LYS A 145 -14.64 -1.20 8.58
C LYS A 145 -14.58 -1.85 7.20
N SER A 146 -13.80 -1.24 6.32
CA SER A 146 -13.54 -1.76 4.97
C SER A 146 -12.77 -3.08 5.02
N GLY A 147 -13.03 -3.94 4.05
CA GLY A 147 -12.39 -5.25 3.90
C GLY A 147 -13.41 -6.38 3.91
N THR A 148 -13.07 -7.48 3.25
CA THR A 148 -13.86 -8.71 3.28
C THR A 148 -13.76 -9.39 4.64
N HIS A 149 -14.78 -10.16 5.02
CA HIS A 149 -14.69 -10.98 6.23
C HIS A 149 -13.62 -12.08 6.06
N PRO A 150 -12.86 -12.46 7.09
CA PRO A 150 -11.82 -13.50 6.99
C PRO A 150 -12.31 -14.82 6.38
N SER A 151 -13.54 -15.25 6.69
CA SER A 151 -14.15 -16.48 6.14
C SER A 151 -14.46 -16.41 4.63
N GLU A 152 -14.52 -15.21 4.04
CA GLU A 152 -14.81 -15.00 2.62
C GLU A 152 -13.53 -14.74 1.80
N ALA A 153 -12.41 -14.45 2.48
CA ALA A 153 -11.17 -14.06 1.82
C ALA A 153 -10.62 -15.13 0.88
N GLU A 154 -10.69 -16.41 1.25
CA GLU A 154 -10.25 -17.52 0.41
C GLU A 154 -11.04 -17.60 -0.90
N ALA A 155 -12.38 -17.56 -0.82
CA ALA A 155 -13.23 -17.61 -2.00
C ALA A 155 -12.99 -16.41 -2.93
N LEU A 156 -12.79 -15.22 -2.36
CA LEU A 156 -12.45 -14.01 -3.10
C LEU A 156 -11.08 -14.13 -3.78
N CYS A 157 -10.06 -14.60 -3.09
CA CYS A 157 -8.73 -14.84 -3.66
C CYS A 157 -8.79 -15.82 -4.85
N LYS A 158 -9.44 -16.99 -4.66
CA LYS A 158 -9.64 -17.99 -5.73
C LYS A 158 -10.44 -17.47 -6.93
N ALA A 159 -11.34 -16.53 -6.73
CA ALA A 159 -12.08 -15.90 -7.83
C ALA A 159 -11.21 -14.87 -8.58
N ILE A 160 -10.33 -14.15 -7.88
CA ILE A 160 -9.44 -13.14 -8.47
C ILE A 160 -8.36 -13.80 -9.34
N THR A 161 -7.79 -14.96 -8.96
CA THR A 161 -6.75 -15.61 -9.77
C THR A 161 -7.25 -16.02 -11.17
N LYS A 162 -8.57 -16.09 -11.40
CA LYS A 162 -9.17 -16.39 -12.71
C LYS A 162 -9.39 -15.17 -13.60
N LEU A 163 -9.08 -13.96 -13.11
CA LEU A 163 -9.33 -12.73 -13.84
C LEU A 163 -8.09 -12.33 -14.65
N PRO A 164 -8.24 -11.96 -15.95
CA PRO A 164 -7.13 -11.43 -16.74
C PRO A 164 -6.72 -10.03 -16.28
N HIS A 165 -5.50 -9.60 -16.63
CA HIS A 165 -4.99 -8.24 -16.41
C HIS A 165 -4.89 -7.78 -14.96
N VAL A 166 -5.15 -8.67 -14.00
CA VAL A 166 -4.89 -8.47 -12.58
C VAL A 166 -4.09 -9.65 -12.05
N LYS A 167 -3.17 -9.39 -11.13
CA LYS A 167 -2.34 -10.40 -10.50
C LYS A 167 -2.53 -10.36 -8.99
N LEU A 168 -3.10 -11.41 -8.43
CA LEU A 168 -3.26 -11.54 -6.98
C LEU A 168 -1.88 -11.76 -6.33
N ARG A 169 -1.53 -10.87 -5.39
CA ARG A 169 -0.24 -10.90 -4.70
C ARG A 169 -0.36 -11.27 -3.22
N GLY A 170 -1.54 -11.20 -2.63
CA GLY A 170 -1.71 -11.52 -1.21
C GLY A 170 -2.80 -10.74 -0.50
N LEU A 171 -2.55 -10.43 0.77
CA LEU A 171 -3.52 -9.82 1.67
C LEU A 171 -3.05 -8.46 2.20
N MET A 172 -4.01 -7.62 2.55
CA MET A 172 -3.80 -6.37 3.26
C MET A 172 -4.75 -6.26 4.45
N SER A 173 -4.29 -5.69 5.56
CA SER A 173 -5.17 -5.29 6.65
C SER A 173 -4.78 -3.97 7.29
N ILE A 174 -5.77 -3.34 7.92
CA ILE A 174 -5.60 -2.18 8.79
C ILE A 174 -6.21 -2.59 10.13
N PRO A 175 -5.39 -3.01 11.10
CA PRO A 175 -5.88 -3.46 12.39
C PRO A 175 -6.47 -2.30 13.20
N GLU A 176 -7.27 -2.64 14.19
CA GLU A 176 -7.76 -1.70 15.19
C GLU A 176 -6.72 -1.45 16.28
N ALA A 177 -6.72 -0.24 16.82
CA ALA A 177 -5.92 0.07 17.99
C ALA A 177 -6.35 -0.81 19.18
N GLY A 178 -5.39 -1.39 19.91
CA GLY A 178 -5.63 -2.17 21.13
C GLY A 178 -5.34 -3.67 21.02
N ASN A 179 -5.44 -4.29 19.83
CA ASN A 179 -5.11 -5.71 19.65
C ASN A 179 -4.34 -6.01 18.36
N VAL A 180 -3.40 -5.14 18.07
CA VAL A 180 -2.67 -5.10 16.79
C VAL A 180 -1.86 -6.38 16.55
N ALA A 181 -1.12 -6.85 17.56
CA ALA A 181 -0.27 -8.03 17.43
C ALA A 181 -1.07 -9.29 17.07
N THR A 182 -2.21 -9.50 17.74
CA THR A 182 -3.11 -10.63 17.45
C THR A 182 -3.71 -10.53 16.05
N ALA A 183 -4.07 -9.31 15.60
CA ALA A 183 -4.63 -9.10 14.28
C ALA A 183 -3.58 -9.43 13.18
N HIS A 184 -2.32 -9.02 13.38
CA HIS A 184 -1.22 -9.35 12.47
C HIS A 184 -0.95 -10.84 12.40
N GLN A 185 -0.92 -11.53 13.55
CA GLN A 185 -0.72 -12.97 13.61
C GLN A 185 -1.84 -13.72 12.86
N LYS A 186 -3.11 -13.37 13.11
CA LYS A 186 -4.26 -13.97 12.42
C LYS A 186 -4.24 -13.73 10.91
N LEU A 187 -3.82 -12.53 10.46
CA LEU A 187 -3.68 -12.25 9.03
C LEU A 187 -2.59 -13.15 8.40
N ARG A 188 -1.48 -13.34 9.10
CA ARG A 188 -0.39 -14.26 8.65
C ARG A 188 -0.88 -15.69 8.55
N GLU A 189 -1.63 -16.17 9.53
CA GLU A 189 -2.21 -17.52 9.50
C GLU A 189 -3.18 -17.70 8.34
N LEU A 190 -4.07 -16.71 8.13
CA LEU A 190 -4.99 -16.69 6.99
C LEU A 190 -4.24 -16.68 5.65
N PHE A 191 -3.19 -15.88 5.53
CA PHE A 191 -2.35 -15.83 4.34
C PHE A 191 -1.74 -17.20 4.03
N ASN A 192 -1.12 -17.86 5.00
CA ASN A 192 -0.51 -19.18 4.83
C ASN A 192 -1.56 -20.23 4.43
N SER A 193 -2.73 -20.19 5.06
CA SER A 193 -3.86 -21.08 4.72
C SER A 193 -4.30 -20.88 3.28
N ILE A 194 -4.53 -19.65 2.84
CA ILE A 194 -4.96 -19.35 1.45
C ILE A 194 -3.86 -19.79 0.48
N GLN A 195 -2.60 -19.43 0.73
CA GLN A 195 -1.47 -19.76 -0.15
C GLN A 195 -1.39 -21.27 -0.40
N SER A 196 -1.58 -22.11 0.63
CA SER A 196 -1.56 -23.57 0.51
C SER A 196 -2.71 -24.17 -0.30
N LEU A 197 -3.79 -23.41 -0.49
CA LEU A 197 -5.00 -23.82 -1.22
C LEU A 197 -5.09 -23.28 -2.65
N LEU A 198 -4.16 -22.40 -3.04
CA LEU A 198 -4.06 -21.87 -4.39
C LEU A 198 -3.35 -22.88 -5.33
N PRO A 199 -3.65 -22.86 -6.64
CA PRO A 199 -2.83 -23.56 -7.63
C PRO A 199 -1.37 -23.13 -7.52
N GLN A 200 -0.43 -24.04 -7.85
CA GLN A 200 1.01 -23.82 -7.65
C GLN A 200 1.52 -22.52 -8.29
N ASP A 201 1.08 -22.22 -9.52
CA ASP A 201 1.50 -21.01 -10.23
C ASP A 201 0.98 -19.74 -9.54
N ASP A 202 -0.25 -19.77 -9.04
CA ASP A 202 -0.84 -18.63 -8.30
C ASP A 202 -0.17 -18.47 -6.93
N ALA A 203 0.12 -19.60 -6.25
CA ALA A 203 0.77 -19.62 -4.93
C ALA A 203 2.18 -19.02 -4.96
N LEU A 204 2.93 -19.20 -6.05
CA LEU A 204 4.25 -18.60 -6.25
C LEU A 204 4.21 -17.07 -6.28
N HIS A 205 3.10 -16.50 -6.73
CA HIS A 205 2.89 -15.07 -6.79
C HIS A 205 2.16 -14.50 -5.58
N PHE A 206 1.59 -15.35 -4.74
CA PHE A 206 0.91 -14.95 -3.50
C PHE A 206 1.96 -14.80 -2.39
N ASP A 207 2.69 -13.69 -2.42
CA ASP A 207 3.94 -13.46 -1.68
C ASP A 207 3.91 -12.22 -0.78
N THR A 208 2.80 -11.47 -0.81
CA THR A 208 2.73 -10.14 -0.21
C THR A 208 1.72 -10.06 0.93
N ILE A 209 2.18 -9.64 2.11
CA ILE A 209 1.33 -9.25 3.24
C ILE A 209 1.59 -7.78 3.54
N SER A 210 0.58 -6.93 3.29
CA SER A 210 0.64 -5.50 3.58
C SER A 210 -0.05 -5.21 4.90
N MET A 211 0.73 -5.01 5.95
CA MET A 211 0.25 -4.66 7.29
C MET A 211 1.34 -3.89 8.04
N GLY A 212 0.95 -3.10 9.03
CA GLY A 212 1.85 -2.25 9.80
C GLY A 212 1.91 -0.81 9.26
N MET A 213 1.88 0.10 10.20
CA MET A 213 1.98 1.55 10.03
C MET A 213 3.02 2.11 11.01
N SER A 214 3.11 3.43 11.13
CA SER A 214 4.13 4.10 11.96
C SER A 214 4.21 3.60 13.42
N GLU A 215 3.07 3.22 14.01
CA GLU A 215 2.96 2.88 15.44
C GLU A 215 3.17 1.38 15.72
N ASP A 216 2.93 0.51 14.73
CA ASP A 216 2.93 -0.95 14.88
C ASP A 216 3.88 -1.67 13.90
N LEU A 217 4.79 -0.91 13.30
CA LEU A 217 5.71 -1.37 12.25
C LEU A 217 6.52 -2.58 12.69
N GLU A 218 7.15 -2.53 13.86
CA GLU A 218 7.99 -3.60 14.38
C GLU A 218 7.19 -4.88 14.66
N GLN A 219 5.97 -4.73 15.23
CA GLN A 219 5.08 -5.86 15.48
C GLN A 219 4.59 -6.52 14.18
N ALA A 220 4.25 -5.69 13.17
CA ALA A 220 3.85 -6.17 11.86
C ALA A 220 4.99 -6.94 11.16
N ILE A 221 6.23 -6.43 11.23
CA ILE A 221 7.41 -7.08 10.66
C ILE A 221 7.66 -8.42 11.37
N ALA A 222 7.61 -8.45 12.70
CA ALA A 222 7.75 -9.69 13.48
C ALA A 222 6.68 -10.73 13.13
N ALA A 223 5.45 -10.30 12.83
CA ALA A 223 4.37 -11.17 12.37
C ALA A 223 4.46 -11.56 10.88
N GLY A 224 5.48 -11.10 10.16
CA GLY A 224 5.73 -11.52 8.77
C GLY A 224 5.20 -10.57 7.69
N SER A 225 4.96 -9.29 8.00
CA SER A 225 4.67 -8.27 6.98
C SER A 225 5.76 -8.23 5.92
N THR A 226 5.38 -8.10 4.65
CA THR A 226 6.31 -7.87 3.53
C THR A 226 6.19 -6.45 2.96
N MET A 227 5.13 -5.72 3.34
CA MET A 227 4.96 -4.30 3.02
C MET A 227 4.47 -3.54 4.25
N VAL A 228 5.12 -2.45 4.60
CA VAL A 228 4.69 -1.51 5.66
C VAL A 228 4.33 -0.16 5.04
N ARG A 229 3.34 0.53 5.62
CA ARG A 229 2.79 1.79 5.09
C ARG A 229 3.01 2.92 6.08
N VAL A 230 3.93 3.82 5.77
CA VAL A 230 4.34 4.91 6.67
C VAL A 230 4.12 6.26 6.01
N GLY A 231 3.37 7.14 6.65
CA GLY A 231 3.08 8.49 6.16
C GLY A 231 3.66 9.57 7.07
N THR A 232 3.04 9.78 8.22
CA THR A 232 3.35 10.89 9.14
C THR A 232 4.82 10.92 9.59
N ALA A 233 5.44 9.76 9.78
CA ALA A 233 6.84 9.69 10.17
C ALA A 233 7.81 10.13 9.06
N ILE A 234 7.38 10.15 7.79
CA ILE A 234 8.19 10.59 6.64
C ILE A 234 7.88 12.05 6.29
N PHE A 235 6.60 12.37 6.14
CA PHE A 235 6.15 13.65 5.59
C PHE A 235 5.70 14.67 6.65
N GLY A 236 5.68 14.28 7.92
CA GLY A 236 5.15 15.11 9.00
C GLY A 236 3.62 15.04 9.14
N SER A 237 3.08 15.77 10.12
CA SER A 237 1.65 15.95 10.28
C SER A 237 1.06 16.71 9.09
N ARG A 238 -0.22 16.45 8.80
CA ARG A 238 -0.95 17.11 7.70
C ARG A 238 -0.83 18.62 7.84
N THR A 239 -0.29 19.30 6.83
CA THR A 239 -0.46 20.73 6.69
C THR A 239 -1.95 20.99 6.50
N ALA A 240 -2.55 21.79 7.39
CA ALA A 240 -3.90 22.26 7.17
C ALA A 240 -3.95 22.88 5.76
N LYS A 241 -4.88 22.39 4.90
CA LYS A 241 -5.16 23.07 3.63
C LYS A 241 -5.37 24.53 4.00
N GLU A 242 -4.59 25.43 3.39
CA GLU A 242 -4.94 26.85 3.41
C GLU A 242 -6.39 26.92 2.95
N VAL A 243 -7.27 27.25 3.89
CA VAL A 243 -8.67 27.55 3.60
C VAL A 243 -8.59 28.80 2.72
N LYS A 244 -8.77 28.63 1.42
CA LYS A 244 -9.06 29.78 0.56
C LYS A 244 -10.36 30.36 1.09
N LEU A 245 -10.23 31.41 1.86
CA LEU A 245 -11.31 32.38 2.10
C LEU A 245 -11.49 33.12 0.76
N GLU A 246 -12.53 32.78 0.03
CA GLU A 246 -13.22 33.64 -0.91
C GLU A 246 -14.48 34.14 -0.25
#